data_b0429e1e5c226dc54343ae9f647c5086
#
_entry.id   b0429e1e5c226dc54343ae9f647c5086
#
_cell.length_a   1.000
_cell.length_b   1.000
_cell.length_c   1.000
_cell.angle_alpha   90.00
_cell.angle_beta   90.00
_cell.angle_gamma   90.00
#
_symmetry.space_group_name_H-M   'P 1'
#
loop_
_entity.id
_entity.type
_entity.pdbx_description
1 polymer ?
#
loop_
_entity_poly.entity_id
_entity_poly.type
_entity_poly.pdbx_seq_one_letter_code
_entity_poly.pdbx_strand_id
1 'polypeptide(L)'
;MLSGHLTALPCPLRCVRIMQEHYPHWTCGFAEPGKEEEQMDVNSALYGQFLSILREELAPALGCTEPIAIAYAAAVAAEKAGRPPRSIHVECSGNIIKNVKSVIVPNSDGMRGIAAAALLGALGGDPAKKLEVLE
;
A
#
# COMPACT_ATOMS: atom_id res chain seq x y z
N MET A 1 -20.25 -13.82 -26.24
CA MET A 1 -18.99 -14.46 -26.65
C MET A 1 -17.98 -13.37 -26.89
N LEU A 2 -17.11 -13.11 -25.91
CA LEU A 2 -16.06 -12.09 -26.01
C LEU A 2 -14.77 -12.79 -26.45
N SER A 3 -14.40 -12.58 -27.72
CA SER A 3 -13.14 -13.06 -28.29
C SER A 3 -12.06 -12.00 -27.99
N GLY A 4 -11.25 -12.26 -26.96
CA GLY A 4 -10.09 -11.44 -26.66
C GLY A 4 -8.88 -11.88 -27.49
N HIS A 5 -8.41 -11.03 -28.39
CA HIS A 5 -7.13 -11.25 -29.06
C HIS A 5 -5.98 -10.81 -28.16
N LEU A 6 -5.17 -11.79 -27.73
CA LEU A 6 -3.87 -11.55 -27.12
C LEU A 6 -2.83 -11.36 -28.24
N THR A 7 -2.31 -10.16 -28.40
CA THR A 7 -1.12 -9.94 -29.23
C THR A 7 0.09 -9.75 -28.33
N ALA A 8 1.02 -10.70 -28.37
CA ALA A 8 2.30 -10.59 -27.70
C ALA A 8 3.25 -9.74 -28.52
N LEU A 9 3.73 -8.64 -27.97
CA LEU A 9 4.82 -7.84 -28.52
C LEU A 9 6.16 -8.33 -27.94
N PRO A 10 7.25 -8.30 -28.70
CA PRO A 10 8.57 -8.70 -28.21
C PRO A 10 9.12 -7.61 -27.27
N CYS A 11 8.80 -7.72 -26.00
CA CYS A 11 9.40 -6.92 -24.94
C CYS A 11 10.11 -7.86 -23.97
N PRO A 12 11.34 -7.58 -23.51
CA PRO A 12 12.07 -8.40 -22.56
C PRO A 12 11.35 -8.50 -21.18
N LEU A 13 10.45 -7.60 -20.89
CA LEU A 13 9.50 -7.70 -19.78
C LEU A 13 8.14 -8.08 -20.37
N ARG A 14 7.62 -9.26 -20.02
CA ARG A 14 6.31 -9.76 -20.45
C ARG A 14 5.20 -8.83 -19.97
N CYS A 15 4.90 -7.78 -20.76
CA CYS A 15 3.72 -6.96 -20.55
C CYS A 15 2.53 -7.58 -21.29
N VAL A 16 1.50 -7.96 -20.55
CA VAL A 16 0.22 -8.38 -21.09
C VAL A 16 -0.66 -7.14 -21.27
N ARG A 17 -0.99 -6.80 -22.51
CA ARG A 17 -1.93 -5.72 -22.80
C ARG A 17 -3.35 -6.28 -22.77
N ILE A 18 -4.13 -5.89 -21.77
CA ILE A 18 -5.58 -6.11 -21.76
C ILE A 18 -6.24 -4.91 -22.41
N MET A 19 -6.78 -5.06 -23.60
CA MET A 19 -7.65 -4.05 -24.21
C MET A 19 -9.05 -4.19 -23.63
N GLN A 20 -9.46 -3.22 -22.83
CA GLN A 20 -10.83 -3.05 -22.40
C GLN A 20 -11.38 -1.81 -23.11
N GLU A 21 -12.45 -1.96 -23.91
CA GLU A 21 -12.97 -0.97 -24.87
C GLU A 21 -13.46 0.36 -24.27
N HIS A 22 -13.33 0.60 -22.98
CA HIS A 22 -13.90 1.78 -22.29
C HIS A 22 -12.91 2.70 -21.57
N TYR A 23 -11.59 2.51 -21.71
CA TYR A 23 -10.58 3.43 -21.15
C TYR A 23 -9.49 3.76 -22.18
N PRO A 24 -9.66 4.84 -22.94
CA PRO A 24 -8.76 5.15 -24.06
C PRO A 24 -7.38 5.71 -23.69
N HIS A 25 -7.01 5.85 -22.41
CA HIS A 25 -5.80 6.60 -22.05
C HIS A 25 -4.90 5.99 -20.94
N TRP A 26 -4.86 4.66 -20.81
CA TRP A 26 -3.74 4.04 -20.10
C TRP A 26 -2.72 3.55 -21.12
N THR A 27 -1.93 4.47 -21.64
CA THR A 27 -0.66 4.10 -22.26
C THR A 27 0.32 3.83 -21.13
N CYS A 28 0.63 2.56 -20.85
CA CYS A 28 1.89 2.22 -20.21
C CYS A 28 2.96 2.90 -21.09
N GLY A 29 3.71 3.84 -20.51
CA GLY A 29 4.70 4.59 -21.26
C GLY A 29 5.76 3.66 -21.83
N PHE A 30 5.52 3.23 -23.08
CA PHE A 30 6.61 2.68 -23.88
C PHE A 30 7.44 3.88 -24.32
N ALA A 31 8.71 3.88 -23.97
CA ALA A 31 9.68 4.72 -24.60
C ALA A 31 9.55 4.52 -26.11
N GLU A 32 9.22 5.57 -26.83
CA GLU A 32 9.23 5.55 -28.29
C GLU A 32 10.66 5.22 -28.74
N PRO A 33 10.85 4.29 -29.67
CA PRO A 33 12.20 4.00 -30.17
C PRO A 33 12.76 5.26 -30.80
N GLY A 34 13.75 5.89 -30.12
CA GLY A 34 14.43 7.11 -30.60
C GLY A 34 14.33 8.32 -29.67
N LYS A 35 13.55 8.28 -28.56
CA LYS A 35 13.73 9.21 -27.45
C LYS A 35 14.79 8.66 -26.54
N GLU A 36 15.95 9.32 -26.47
CA GLU A 36 16.91 9.10 -25.41
C GLU A 36 16.15 9.31 -24.09
N GLU A 37 16.16 8.29 -23.23
CA GLU A 37 15.68 8.47 -21.84
C GLU A 37 16.59 9.53 -21.23
N GLU A 38 16.04 10.71 -20.97
CA GLU A 38 16.75 11.79 -20.33
C GLU A 38 17.03 11.36 -18.89
N GLN A 39 18.18 10.67 -18.71
CA GLN A 39 18.62 10.25 -17.38
C GLN A 39 18.89 11.50 -16.56
N MET A 40 18.18 11.62 -15.45
CA MET A 40 18.37 12.73 -14.53
C MET A 40 19.80 12.69 -13.98
N ASP A 41 20.56 13.78 -14.18
CA ASP A 41 21.90 13.90 -13.63
C ASP A 41 21.83 13.89 -12.10
N VAL A 42 22.47 12.87 -11.49
CA VAL A 42 22.55 12.72 -10.03
C VAL A 42 23.21 13.89 -9.31
N ASN A 43 23.99 14.70 -10.03
CA ASN A 43 24.63 15.91 -9.51
C ASN A 43 23.75 17.17 -9.69
N SER A 44 22.60 17.05 -10.33
CA SER A 44 21.72 18.19 -10.53
C SER A 44 21.08 18.65 -9.22
N ALA A 45 20.84 19.95 -9.09
CA ALA A 45 20.12 20.51 -7.95
C ALA A 45 18.69 19.94 -7.84
N LEU A 46 18.07 19.61 -8.97
CA LEU A 46 16.75 18.99 -9.04
C LEU A 46 16.75 17.59 -8.45
N TYR A 47 17.77 16.77 -8.72
CA TYR A 47 17.93 15.45 -8.11
C TYR A 47 18.03 15.55 -6.59
N GLY A 48 18.78 16.51 -6.07
CA GLY A 48 18.88 16.78 -4.63
C GLY A 48 17.53 17.16 -4.00
N GLN A 49 16.73 17.95 -4.69
CA GLN A 49 15.38 18.30 -4.24
C GLN A 49 14.45 17.09 -4.19
N PHE A 50 14.45 16.22 -5.21
CA PHE A 50 13.66 14.98 -5.21
C PHE A 50 14.08 14.04 -4.09
N LEU A 51 15.38 13.89 -3.84
CA LEU A 51 15.87 13.08 -2.71
C LEU A 51 15.40 13.64 -1.36
N SER A 52 15.37 14.96 -1.19
CA SER A 52 14.87 15.58 0.05
C SER A 52 13.39 15.28 0.24
N ILE A 53 12.56 15.44 -0.79
CA ILE A 53 11.14 15.12 -0.75
C ILE A 53 10.92 13.64 -0.43
N LEU A 54 11.64 12.73 -1.09
CA LEU A 54 11.53 11.30 -0.82
C LEU A 54 11.89 10.96 0.64
N ARG A 55 12.93 11.57 1.20
CA ARG A 55 13.32 11.35 2.60
C ARG A 55 12.30 11.87 3.61
N GLU A 56 11.59 12.94 3.27
CA GLU A 56 10.51 13.50 4.09
C GLU A 56 9.24 12.64 4.03
N GLU A 57 8.87 12.19 2.83
CA GLU A 57 7.58 11.53 2.59
C GLU A 57 7.62 10.00 2.80
N LEU A 58 8.80 9.37 2.66
CA LEU A 58 8.92 7.94 2.85
C LEU A 58 8.92 7.60 4.35
N ALA A 59 7.93 6.82 4.76
CA ALA A 59 7.86 6.25 6.10
C ALA A 59 7.95 4.72 6.02
N PRO A 60 8.75 4.07 6.87
CA PRO A 60 8.76 2.62 6.95
C PRO A 60 7.40 2.10 7.39
N ALA A 61 7.00 0.94 6.86
CA ALA A 61 5.77 0.28 7.22
C ALA A 61 5.99 -1.23 7.35
N LEU A 62 5.36 -1.82 8.34
CA LEU A 62 5.43 -3.24 8.59
C LEU A 62 4.46 -4.00 7.67
N GLY A 63 4.90 -4.40 6.49
CA GLY A 63 4.11 -5.18 5.53
C GLY A 63 2.98 -4.39 4.86
N CYS A 64 1.78 -4.98 4.78
CA CYS A 64 0.63 -4.37 4.11
C CYS A 64 0.04 -3.22 4.95
N THR A 65 -0.05 -2.03 4.34
CA THR A 65 -0.42 -0.80 5.05
C THR A 65 -1.87 -0.74 5.52
N GLU A 66 -2.82 -1.40 4.84
CA GLU A 66 -4.23 -1.36 5.21
C GLU A 66 -4.53 -2.03 6.57
N PRO A 67 -4.10 -3.28 6.86
CA PRO A 67 -4.27 -3.84 8.19
C PRO A 67 -3.46 -3.08 9.26
N ILE A 68 -2.29 -2.56 8.91
CA ILE A 68 -1.48 -1.74 9.81
C ILE A 68 -2.17 -0.42 10.16
N ALA A 69 -2.84 0.23 9.21
CA ALA A 69 -3.61 1.45 9.49
C ALA A 69 -4.76 1.19 10.49
N ILE A 70 -5.44 0.04 10.37
CA ILE A 70 -6.47 -0.38 11.33
C ILE A 70 -5.84 -0.63 12.72
N ALA A 71 -4.73 -1.35 12.79
CA ALA A 71 -4.03 -1.62 14.03
C ALA A 71 -3.55 -0.33 14.69
N TYR A 72 -3.00 0.60 13.93
CA TYR A 72 -2.56 1.90 14.40
C TYR A 72 -3.72 2.73 14.96
N ALA A 73 -4.83 2.81 14.24
CA ALA A 73 -6.02 3.52 14.73
C ALA A 73 -6.55 2.93 16.04
N ALA A 74 -6.55 1.59 16.14
CA ALA A 74 -6.99 0.90 17.35
C ALA A 74 -6.00 1.09 18.52
N ALA A 75 -4.70 1.10 18.27
CA ALA A 75 -3.67 1.39 19.28
C ALA A 75 -3.80 2.81 19.83
N VAL A 76 -3.95 3.81 18.95
CA VAL A 76 -4.17 5.21 19.35
C VAL A 76 -5.45 5.37 20.16
N ALA A 77 -6.53 4.68 19.76
CA ALA A 77 -7.79 4.72 20.50
C ALA A 77 -7.66 4.10 21.89
N ALA A 78 -6.96 2.96 22.03
CA ALA A 78 -6.72 2.31 23.30
C ALA A 78 -5.84 3.16 24.23
N GLU A 79 -4.77 3.76 23.69
CA GLU A 79 -3.92 4.70 24.45
C GLU A 79 -4.73 5.86 25.00
N LYS A 80 -5.57 6.49 24.15
CA LYS A 80 -6.43 7.60 24.57
C LYS A 80 -7.49 7.20 25.60
N ALA A 81 -7.97 5.96 25.55
CA ALA A 81 -8.89 5.44 26.55
C ALA A 81 -8.21 5.17 27.91
N GLY A 82 -6.88 5.08 27.98
CA GLY A 82 -6.09 4.86 29.20
C GLY A 82 -6.32 3.50 29.88
N ARG A 83 -6.99 2.57 29.21
CA ARG A 83 -7.28 1.21 29.71
C ARG A 83 -7.57 0.26 28.56
N PRO A 84 -7.35 -1.05 28.72
CA PRO A 84 -7.72 -2.04 27.73
C PRO A 84 -9.22 -1.96 27.40
N PRO A 85 -9.60 -1.98 26.13
CA PRO A 85 -10.99 -1.90 25.71
C PRO A 85 -11.75 -3.17 26.08
N ARG A 86 -13.01 -3.04 26.52
CA ARG A 86 -13.92 -4.19 26.72
C ARG A 86 -14.60 -4.63 25.45
N SER A 87 -14.74 -3.71 24.51
CA SER A 87 -15.30 -3.94 23.17
C SER A 87 -14.68 -2.96 22.20
N ILE A 88 -14.56 -3.39 20.96
CA ILE A 88 -14.04 -2.58 19.86
C ILE A 88 -15.08 -2.57 18.76
N HIS A 89 -15.49 -1.38 18.33
CA HIS A 89 -16.31 -1.17 17.16
C HIS A 89 -15.46 -0.53 16.07
N VAL A 90 -15.43 -1.14 14.89
CA VAL A 90 -14.57 -0.69 13.78
C VAL A 90 -15.46 -0.37 12.58
N GLU A 91 -15.39 0.87 12.12
CA GLU A 91 -16.02 1.31 10.89
C GLU A 91 -14.92 1.56 9.84
N CYS A 92 -15.04 0.92 8.70
CA CYS A 92 -14.09 1.04 7.59
C CYS A 92 -14.81 1.39 6.30
N SER A 93 -14.12 2.10 5.42
CA SER A 93 -14.59 2.30 4.04
C SER A 93 -14.67 0.96 3.30
N GLY A 94 -15.54 0.88 2.30
CA GLY A 94 -15.67 -0.33 1.46
C GLY A 94 -14.35 -0.73 0.79
N ASN A 95 -13.48 0.23 0.51
CA ASN A 95 -12.16 -0.02 -0.06
C ASN A 95 -11.23 -0.74 0.93
N ILE A 96 -11.18 -0.30 2.17
CA ILE A 96 -10.42 -0.98 3.24
C ILE A 96 -10.97 -2.39 3.48
N ILE A 97 -12.30 -2.55 3.56
CA ILE A 97 -12.93 -3.87 3.76
C ILE A 97 -12.52 -4.84 2.65
N LYS A 98 -12.58 -4.39 1.39
CA LYS A 98 -12.20 -5.18 0.22
C LYS A 98 -10.74 -5.63 0.29
N ASN A 99 -9.83 -4.73 0.64
CA ASN A 99 -8.39 -4.99 0.62
C ASN A 99 -7.91 -5.83 1.81
N VAL A 100 -8.50 -5.65 2.99
CA VAL A 100 -8.03 -6.31 4.23
C VAL A 100 -8.62 -7.70 4.43
N LYS A 101 -9.73 -8.05 3.79
CA LYS A 101 -10.52 -9.26 4.06
C LYS A 101 -9.70 -10.56 4.14
N SER A 102 -8.67 -10.72 3.33
CA SER A 102 -7.85 -11.95 3.27
C SER A 102 -6.37 -11.72 3.56
N VAL A 103 -5.99 -10.50 3.88
CA VAL A 103 -4.59 -10.14 4.12
C VAL A 103 -4.17 -10.59 5.53
N ILE A 104 -2.98 -11.17 5.62
CA ILE A 104 -2.37 -11.52 6.91
C ILE A 104 -1.92 -10.24 7.59
N VAL A 105 -2.31 -10.10 8.85
CA VAL A 105 -1.82 -9.03 9.71
C VAL A 105 -0.36 -9.32 10.09
N PRO A 106 0.57 -8.39 9.89
CA PRO A 106 1.96 -8.59 10.28
C PRO A 106 2.10 -8.97 11.78
N ASN A 107 3.09 -9.80 12.10
CA ASN A 107 3.40 -10.27 13.45
C ASN A 107 2.22 -10.92 14.21
N SER A 108 1.32 -11.59 13.50
CA SER A 108 0.06 -12.12 14.04
C SER A 108 -0.07 -13.65 14.00
N ASP A 109 1.00 -14.38 13.71
CA ASP A 109 0.95 -15.84 13.49
C ASP A 109 -0.10 -16.27 12.44
N GLY A 110 -0.26 -15.45 11.39
CA GLY A 110 -1.15 -15.76 10.27
C GLY A 110 -2.60 -15.31 10.45
N MET A 111 -2.94 -14.56 11.48
CA MET A 111 -4.28 -13.99 11.64
C MET A 111 -4.61 -13.01 10.51
N ARG A 112 -5.90 -12.94 10.14
CA ARG A 112 -6.36 -12.18 8.97
C ARG A 112 -7.53 -11.28 9.29
N GLY A 113 -7.63 -10.20 8.50
CA GLY A 113 -8.80 -9.35 8.43
C GLY A 113 -8.85 -8.26 9.49
N ILE A 114 -9.93 -7.48 9.42
CA ILE A 114 -10.14 -6.25 10.19
C ILE A 114 -10.15 -6.50 11.70
N ALA A 115 -10.85 -7.55 12.14
CA ALA A 115 -10.98 -7.86 13.56
C ALA A 115 -9.63 -8.19 14.20
N ALA A 116 -8.80 -9.01 13.51
CA ALA A 116 -7.46 -9.34 13.99
C ALA A 116 -6.58 -8.10 14.07
N ALA A 117 -6.56 -7.26 13.02
CA ALA A 117 -5.78 -6.02 13.02
C ALA A 117 -6.18 -5.07 14.16
N ALA A 118 -7.49 -4.89 14.38
CA ALA A 118 -7.98 -4.02 15.44
C ALA A 118 -7.67 -4.55 16.84
N LEU A 119 -7.83 -5.85 17.06
CA LEU A 119 -7.51 -6.47 18.36
C LEU A 119 -6.03 -6.40 18.70
N LEU A 120 -5.17 -6.76 17.73
CA LEU A 120 -3.72 -6.71 17.94
C LEU A 120 -3.24 -5.28 18.19
N GLY A 121 -3.75 -4.30 17.42
CA GLY A 121 -3.43 -2.90 17.63
C GLY A 121 -3.87 -2.40 19.01
N ALA A 122 -5.11 -2.69 19.43
CA ALA A 122 -5.65 -2.20 20.67
C ALA A 122 -5.04 -2.84 21.93
N LEU A 123 -4.54 -4.08 21.85
CA LEU A 123 -4.03 -4.83 22.99
C LEU A 123 -2.50 -4.85 23.08
N GLY A 124 -1.81 -4.73 21.94
CA GLY A 124 -0.36 -4.87 21.88
C GLY A 124 0.35 -3.85 21.00
N GLY A 125 -0.40 -2.99 20.29
CA GLY A 125 0.20 -2.01 19.39
C GLY A 125 0.84 -0.84 20.15
N ASP A 126 2.01 -0.41 19.64
CA ASP A 126 2.67 0.81 20.09
C ASP A 126 2.37 1.96 19.10
N PRO A 127 1.50 2.92 19.46
CA PRO A 127 1.15 4.01 18.55
C PRO A 127 2.32 4.96 18.24
N ALA A 128 3.37 4.99 19.05
CA ALA A 128 4.56 5.80 18.78
C ALA A 128 5.32 5.30 17.53
N LYS A 129 5.19 4.02 17.20
CA LYS A 129 5.81 3.41 16.02
C LYS A 129 5.05 3.62 14.72
N LYS A 130 3.89 4.28 14.74
CA LYS A 130 3.06 4.59 13.55
C LYS A 130 2.76 3.34 12.71
N LEU A 131 3.29 3.28 11.47
CA LEU A 131 3.06 2.14 10.55
C LEU A 131 3.85 0.87 10.91
N GLU A 132 4.67 0.90 11.92
CA GLU A 132 5.34 -0.24 12.54
C GLU A 132 4.70 -0.62 13.89
N VAL A 133 3.47 -0.23 14.12
CA VAL A 133 2.71 -0.34 15.38
C VAL A 133 2.65 -1.75 15.97
N LEU A 134 2.82 -2.79 15.19
CA LEU A 134 2.82 -4.20 15.61
C LEU A 134 4.23 -4.82 15.68
N GLU A 135 5.28 -4.02 15.68
CA GLU A 135 6.66 -4.49 15.80
C GLU A 135 7.05 -4.87 17.24
#